data_5ff8632a277a0de1869da689c425d338
#
_entry.id   5ff8632a277a0de1869da689c425d338
#
_cell.length_a   1.000
_cell.length_b   1.000
_cell.length_c   1.000
_cell.angle_alpha   90.00
_cell.angle_beta   90.00
_cell.angle_gamma   90.00
#
_symmetry.space_group_name_H-M   'P 1'
#
loop_
_entity.id
_entity.type
_entity.pdbx_description
1 polymer ?
#
loop_
_entity_poly.entity_id
_entity_poly.type
_entity_poly.pdbx_seq_one_letter_code
_entity_poly.pdbx_strand_id
1 'polypeptide(L)'
;MFEYKASLVKVVDGDTIDVDLDLGFGVWLKKQRVRLYGINTPESRTRDLEEKKRGLAAKDRVIELIENCEELSIKTILNKKARGKYGRILADILADGINVNQTLVSEGHAVEYFGGKRWLLKSKTK
;
A
#
# COMPACT_ATOMS: atom_id res chain seq x y z
N MET A 1 -8.93 2.69 -15.38
CA MET A 1 -7.93 2.04 -14.51
C MET A 1 -6.91 1.30 -15.34
N PHE A 2 -5.67 1.38 -14.93
CA PHE A 2 -4.58 0.69 -15.62
C PHE A 2 -3.86 -0.23 -14.65
N GLU A 3 -3.46 -1.39 -15.14
CA GLU A 3 -2.72 -2.36 -14.34
C GLU A 3 -1.32 -2.52 -14.95
N TYR A 4 -0.31 -2.43 -14.09
CA TYR A 4 1.09 -2.53 -14.51
C TYR A 4 1.80 -3.60 -13.68
N LYS A 5 2.69 -4.35 -14.32
CA LYS A 5 3.60 -5.21 -13.59
C LYS A 5 4.62 -4.36 -12.86
N ALA A 6 5.05 -4.82 -11.71
CA ALA A 6 5.97 -4.06 -10.88
C ALA A 6 7.04 -4.95 -10.27
N SER A 7 8.14 -4.32 -9.91
CA SER A 7 9.20 -4.95 -9.14
C SER A 7 9.37 -4.19 -7.84
N LEU A 8 9.36 -4.88 -6.72
CA LEU A 8 9.46 -4.23 -5.41
C LEU A 8 10.86 -3.66 -5.21
N VAL A 9 10.95 -2.39 -4.83
CA VAL A 9 12.19 -1.77 -4.39
C VAL A 9 12.30 -1.88 -2.87
N LYS A 10 11.29 -1.41 -2.15
CA LYS A 10 11.23 -1.58 -0.69
C LYS A 10 9.82 -1.31 -0.17
N VAL A 11 9.52 -1.87 0.98
CA VAL A 11 8.30 -1.54 1.73
C VAL A 11 8.67 -0.42 2.69
N VAL A 12 8.00 0.72 2.57
CA VAL A 12 8.27 1.90 3.41
C VAL A 12 7.46 1.80 4.70
N ASP A 13 6.18 1.48 4.56
CA ASP A 13 5.26 1.33 5.68
C ASP A 13 4.18 0.33 5.27
N GLY A 14 3.28 -0.01 6.18
CA GLY A 14 2.20 -0.96 5.87
C GLY A 14 1.28 -0.51 4.74
N ASP A 15 1.22 0.78 4.47
CA ASP A 15 0.37 1.33 3.42
C ASP A 15 1.14 2.06 2.31
N THR A 16 2.46 1.91 2.27
CA THR A 16 3.30 2.61 1.29
C THR A 16 4.47 1.73 0.86
N ILE A 17 4.62 1.57 -0.44
CA ILE A 17 5.74 0.80 -1.01
C ILE A 17 6.40 1.60 -2.13
N ASP A 18 7.67 1.29 -2.38
CA ASP A 18 8.40 1.83 -3.53
C ASP A 18 8.62 0.70 -4.53
N VAL A 19 8.30 0.96 -5.77
CA VAL A 19 8.37 -0.04 -6.85
C VAL A 19 8.97 0.56 -8.12
N ASP A 20 9.45 -0.33 -8.98
CA ASP A 20 9.72 0.01 -10.37
C ASP A 20 8.53 -0.51 -11.18
N LEU A 21 7.99 0.32 -12.07
CA LEU A 21 6.83 -0.03 -12.89
C LEU A 21 7.26 -0.38 -14.32
N ASP A 22 6.79 -1.53 -14.79
CA ASP A 22 7.00 -1.97 -16.17
C ASP A 22 5.87 -1.37 -17.03
N LEU A 23 6.23 -0.44 -17.91
CA LEU A 23 5.27 0.22 -18.78
C LEU A 23 5.13 -0.48 -20.13
N GLY A 24 5.84 -1.59 -20.32
CA GLY A 24 5.85 -2.29 -21.59
C GLY A 24 6.94 -1.73 -22.54
N PHE A 25 7.19 -2.44 -23.62
CA PHE A 25 8.18 -2.03 -24.63
C PHE A 25 9.59 -1.83 -24.07
N GLY A 26 9.91 -2.49 -22.95
CA GLY A 26 11.21 -2.31 -22.30
C GLY A 26 11.36 -0.99 -21.55
N VAL A 27 10.26 -0.27 -21.33
CA VAL A 27 10.27 1.02 -20.63
C VAL A 27 9.89 0.79 -19.17
N TRP A 28 10.74 1.29 -18.27
CA TRP A 28 10.52 1.18 -16.83
C TRP A 28 10.47 2.57 -16.20
N LEU A 29 9.51 2.76 -15.30
CA LEU A 29 9.43 3.96 -14.49
C LEU A 29 9.97 3.59 -13.10
N LYS A 30 11.18 4.06 -12.80
CA LYS A 30 11.91 3.65 -11.61
C LYS A 30 11.49 4.38 -10.35
N LYS A 31 11.59 3.71 -9.21
CA LYS A 31 11.47 4.28 -7.87
C LYS A 31 10.20 5.09 -7.67
N GLN A 32 9.07 4.49 -8.00
CA GLN A 32 7.78 5.15 -7.80
C GLN A 32 7.21 4.79 -6.45
N ARG A 33 6.80 5.80 -5.69
CA ARG A 33 6.17 5.58 -4.40
C ARG A 33 4.67 5.36 -4.59
N VAL A 34 4.19 4.24 -4.10
CA VAL A 34 2.78 3.85 -4.24
C VAL A 34 2.15 3.79 -2.86
N ARG A 35 1.04 4.49 -2.70
CA ARG A 35 0.19 4.46 -1.52
C ARG A 35 -0.92 3.46 -1.76
N LEU A 36 -1.09 2.50 -0.87
CA LEU A 36 -2.18 1.54 -0.98
C LEU A 36 -3.51 2.25 -0.79
N TYR A 37 -4.32 2.23 -1.84
CA TYR A 37 -5.57 2.98 -1.87
C TYR A 37 -6.62 2.39 -0.93
N GLY A 38 -7.37 3.28 -0.29
CA GLY A 38 -8.54 2.90 0.49
C GLY A 38 -8.26 2.33 1.87
N ILE A 39 -7.00 2.33 2.30
CA ILE A 39 -6.64 1.82 3.63
C ILE A 39 -5.70 2.76 4.36
N ASN A 40 -5.62 2.56 5.66
CA ASN A 40 -4.65 3.25 6.51
C ASN A 40 -4.12 2.24 7.52
N THR A 41 -2.80 2.23 7.71
CA THR A 41 -2.15 1.36 8.71
C THR A 41 -1.57 2.23 9.82
N PRO A 42 -1.32 1.64 11.01
CA PRO A 42 -0.59 2.36 12.05
C PRO A 42 0.81 2.73 11.57
N GLU A 43 1.33 3.84 12.06
CA GLU A 43 2.66 4.29 11.67
C GLU A 43 3.75 3.46 12.33
N SER A 44 4.76 3.09 11.55
CA SER A 44 5.89 2.33 12.07
C SER A 44 7.03 3.21 12.57
N ARG A 45 6.97 4.52 12.29
CA ARG A 45 8.02 5.48 12.68
C ARG A 45 7.52 6.53 13.67
N THR A 46 6.64 6.13 14.56
CA THR A 46 6.10 7.01 15.60
C THR A 46 6.84 6.79 16.91
N ARG A 47 6.73 7.77 17.84
CA ARG A 47 7.25 7.64 19.20
C ARG A 47 6.31 6.84 20.10
N ASP A 48 5.07 6.66 19.70
CA ASP A 48 4.11 5.82 20.41
C ASP A 48 4.48 4.35 20.18
N LEU A 49 4.96 3.70 21.23
CA LEU A 49 5.46 2.32 21.13
C LEU A 49 4.37 1.32 20.74
N GLU A 50 3.15 1.52 21.20
CA GLU A 50 2.03 0.65 20.84
C GLU A 50 1.69 0.77 19.35
N GLU A 51 1.58 2.00 18.87
CA GLU A 51 1.31 2.25 17.45
C GLU A 51 2.46 1.74 16.59
N LYS A 52 3.70 1.99 17.02
CA LYS A 52 4.88 1.53 16.30
C LYS A 52 4.89 0.01 16.14
N LYS A 53 4.55 -0.71 17.20
CA LYS A 53 4.49 -2.17 17.17
C LYS A 53 3.46 -2.66 16.14
N ARG A 54 2.28 -2.06 16.14
CA ARG A 54 1.23 -2.41 15.18
C ARG A 54 1.62 -2.02 13.75
N GLY A 55 2.29 -0.87 13.60
CA GLY A 55 2.79 -0.42 12.30
C GLY A 55 3.85 -1.35 11.73
N LEU A 56 4.77 -1.79 12.56
CA LEU A 56 5.80 -2.75 12.15
C LEU A 56 5.18 -4.11 11.79
N ALA A 57 4.16 -4.53 12.52
CA ALA A 57 3.45 -5.78 12.20
C ALA A 57 2.78 -5.69 10.84
N ALA A 58 2.12 -4.56 10.53
CA ALA A 58 1.50 -4.34 9.23
C ALA A 58 2.55 -4.32 8.12
N LYS A 59 3.66 -3.64 8.33
CA LYS A 59 4.76 -3.57 7.39
C LYS A 59 5.33 -4.97 7.12
N ASP A 60 5.56 -5.76 8.16
CA ASP A 60 6.08 -7.11 8.03
C ASP A 60 5.12 -8.00 7.23
N ARG A 61 3.81 -7.82 7.43
CA ARG A 61 2.83 -8.60 6.68
C ARG A 61 2.84 -8.25 5.19
N VAL A 62 3.01 -6.97 4.85
CA VAL A 62 3.15 -6.55 3.45
C VAL A 62 4.39 -7.18 2.83
N ILE A 63 5.51 -7.15 3.55
CA ILE A 63 6.75 -7.78 3.09
C ILE A 63 6.51 -9.26 2.79
N GLU A 64 5.88 -9.99 3.71
CA GLU A 64 5.56 -11.41 3.50
C GLU A 64 4.72 -11.64 2.25
N LEU A 65 3.66 -10.87 2.08
CA LEU A 65 2.75 -11.04 0.96
C LEU A 65 3.42 -10.77 -0.38
N ILE A 66 4.28 -9.76 -0.43
CA ILE A 66 4.91 -9.33 -1.68
C ILE A 66 6.16 -10.14 -2.00
N GLU A 67 7.02 -10.38 -1.01
CA GLU A 67 8.27 -11.11 -1.26
C GLU A 67 8.05 -12.56 -1.70
N ASN A 68 6.96 -13.17 -1.25
CA ASN A 68 6.65 -14.54 -1.60
C ASN A 68 5.86 -14.66 -2.91
N CYS A 69 5.47 -13.55 -3.54
CA CYS A 69 4.71 -13.62 -4.78
C CYS A 69 5.63 -13.75 -5.99
N GLU A 70 5.13 -14.40 -7.02
CA GLU A 70 5.84 -14.52 -8.29
C GLU A 70 5.59 -13.31 -9.18
N GLU A 71 4.40 -12.74 -9.10
CA GLU A 71 4.01 -11.61 -9.93
C GLU A 71 3.36 -10.53 -9.07
N LEU A 72 3.95 -9.33 -9.12
CA LEU A 72 3.44 -8.15 -8.43
C LEU A 72 2.84 -7.21 -9.46
N SER A 73 1.60 -6.78 -9.24
CA SER A 73 0.91 -5.84 -10.12
C SER A 73 0.38 -4.66 -9.33
N ILE A 74 0.34 -3.51 -9.98
CA ILE A 74 -0.18 -2.26 -9.44
C ILE A 74 -1.39 -1.87 -10.29
N LYS A 75 -2.56 -1.80 -9.66
CA LYS A 75 -3.80 -1.37 -10.35
C LYS A 75 -4.12 0.04 -9.92
N THR A 76 -3.86 1.01 -10.78
CA THR A 76 -3.98 2.42 -10.44
C THR A 76 -5.44 2.85 -10.32
N ILE A 77 -5.67 3.82 -9.46
CA ILE A 77 -7.01 4.39 -9.27
C ILE A 77 -7.15 5.55 -10.27
N LEU A 78 -8.16 5.45 -11.12
CA LEU A 78 -8.39 6.42 -12.19
C LEU A 78 -9.27 7.56 -11.70
N ASN A 79 -8.64 8.63 -11.23
CA ASN A 79 -9.34 9.85 -10.87
C ASN A 79 -8.37 11.04 -10.99
N LYS A 80 -8.89 12.26 -10.76
CA LYS A 80 -8.08 13.47 -10.87
C LYS A 80 -6.94 13.53 -9.86
N LYS A 81 -7.02 12.75 -8.80
CA LYS A 81 -6.01 12.71 -7.73
C LYS A 81 -5.25 11.39 -7.71
N ALA A 82 -5.08 10.78 -8.88
CA ALA A 82 -4.44 9.47 -8.97
C ALA A 82 -3.03 9.42 -8.38
N ARG A 83 -2.35 10.57 -8.31
CA ARG A 83 -1.02 10.66 -7.71
C ARG A 83 -1.04 11.04 -6.23
N GLY A 84 -2.21 11.36 -5.67
CA GLY A 84 -2.29 11.71 -4.27
C GLY A 84 -1.60 13.02 -3.92
N LYS A 85 -1.56 13.32 -2.62
CA LYS A 85 -1.13 14.61 -2.09
C LYS A 85 0.35 14.91 -2.32
N TYR A 86 1.21 13.94 -2.27
CA TYR A 86 2.67 14.14 -2.30
C TYR A 86 3.30 13.48 -3.51
N GLY A 87 2.59 13.46 -4.63
CA GLY A 87 3.08 12.83 -5.84
C GLY A 87 3.07 11.30 -5.79
N ARG A 88 2.43 10.72 -4.79
CA ARG A 88 2.32 9.26 -4.68
C ARG A 88 1.23 8.73 -5.59
N ILE A 89 1.50 7.58 -6.16
CA ILE A 89 0.50 6.86 -6.96
C ILE A 89 -0.45 6.16 -5.98
N LEU A 90 -1.75 6.31 -6.21
CA LEU A 90 -2.77 5.60 -5.43
C LEU A 90 -3.17 4.33 -6.18
N ALA A 91 -3.08 3.19 -5.53
CA ALA A 91 -3.31 1.92 -6.24
C ALA A 91 -3.71 0.78 -5.32
N ASP A 92 -4.33 -0.24 -5.93
CA ASP A 92 -4.45 -1.56 -5.33
C ASP A 92 -3.20 -2.36 -5.69
N ILE A 93 -2.68 -3.09 -4.73
CA ILE A 93 -1.51 -3.94 -4.91
C ILE A 93 -1.98 -5.38 -5.04
N LEU A 94 -1.58 -6.04 -6.11
CA LEU A 94 -1.95 -7.43 -6.36
C LEU A 94 -0.69 -8.29 -6.33
N ALA A 95 -0.64 -9.20 -5.36
CA ALA A 95 0.45 -10.17 -5.22
C ALA A 95 -0.10 -11.53 -5.66
N ASP A 96 0.30 -12.00 -6.84
CA ASP A 96 -0.23 -13.22 -7.44
C ASP A 96 -1.76 -13.21 -7.52
N GLY A 97 -2.34 -12.03 -7.85
CA GLY A 97 -3.77 -11.85 -7.94
C GLY A 97 -4.48 -11.59 -6.62
N ILE A 98 -3.79 -11.69 -5.50
CA ILE A 98 -4.35 -11.42 -4.17
C ILE A 98 -4.25 -9.92 -3.90
N ASN A 99 -5.38 -9.29 -3.56
CA ASN A 99 -5.41 -7.87 -3.24
C ASN A 99 -4.82 -7.64 -1.85
N VAL A 100 -3.63 -7.09 -1.80
CA VAL A 100 -2.90 -6.85 -0.55
C VAL A 100 -3.65 -5.84 0.33
N ASN A 101 -4.22 -4.79 -0.27
CA ASN A 101 -4.97 -3.77 0.47
C ASN A 101 -6.10 -4.42 1.27
N GLN A 102 -6.90 -5.24 0.62
CA GLN A 102 -8.04 -5.90 1.27
C GLN A 102 -7.60 -6.95 2.28
N THR A 103 -6.51 -7.65 1.99
CA THR A 103 -5.96 -8.65 2.91
C THR A 103 -5.56 -8.00 4.24
N LEU A 104 -4.90 -6.84 4.18
CA LEU A 104 -4.51 -6.12 5.39
C LEU A 104 -5.72 -5.70 6.23
N VAL A 105 -6.79 -5.26 5.58
CA VAL A 105 -8.02 -4.90 6.27
C VAL A 105 -8.66 -6.12 6.92
N SER A 106 -8.77 -7.21 6.19
CA SER A 106 -9.41 -8.44 6.70
C SER A 106 -8.64 -9.06 7.85
N GLU A 107 -7.32 -8.89 7.88
CA GLU A 107 -6.47 -9.42 8.95
C GLU A 107 -6.31 -8.46 10.14
N GLY A 108 -6.91 -7.28 10.06
CA GLY A 108 -6.85 -6.32 11.15
C GLY A 108 -5.61 -5.45 11.19
N HIS A 109 -4.76 -5.51 10.16
CA HIS A 109 -3.55 -4.67 10.08
C HIS A 109 -3.84 -3.27 9.57
N ALA A 110 -4.98 -3.08 8.90
CA ALA A 110 -5.36 -1.81 8.32
C ALA A 110 -6.85 -1.56 8.51
N VAL A 111 -7.25 -0.30 8.39
CA VAL A 111 -8.66 0.10 8.38
C VAL A 111 -8.97 0.77 7.06
N GLU A 112 -10.23 0.72 6.64
CA GLU A 112 -10.65 1.42 5.43
C GLU A 112 -10.51 2.92 5.63
N TYR A 113 -10.00 3.60 4.60
CA TYR A 113 -9.76 5.03 4.65
C TYR A 113 -9.85 5.64 3.26
N PHE A 114 -10.81 6.51 3.06
CA PHE A 114 -11.04 7.16 1.75
C PHE A 114 -10.96 8.68 1.87
N GLY A 115 -10.04 9.18 2.72
CA GLY A 115 -9.82 10.60 2.88
C GLY A 115 -10.63 11.28 3.99
N GLY A 116 -11.27 10.50 4.84
CA GLY A 116 -12.02 11.04 5.99
C GLY A 116 -11.12 11.47 7.14
N LYS A 117 -11.73 11.95 8.21
CA LYS A 117 -11.00 12.34 9.41
C LYS A 117 -10.49 11.10 10.14
N ARG A 118 -9.25 11.19 10.61
CA ARG A 118 -8.58 10.05 11.20
C ARG A 118 -9.24 9.51 12.48
N TRP A 119 -9.84 10.38 13.27
CA TRP A 119 -10.50 9.94 14.49
C TRP A 119 -11.71 9.04 14.24
N LEU A 120 -12.34 9.15 13.07
CA LEU A 120 -13.44 8.25 12.69
C LEU A 120 -12.96 6.82 12.52
N LEU A 121 -11.72 6.65 12.06
CA LEU A 121 -11.11 5.34 11.88
C LEU A 121 -10.91 4.64 13.22
N LYS A 122 -10.50 5.38 14.25
CA LYS A 122 -10.32 4.83 15.57
C LYS A 122 -11.62 4.24 16.14
N SER A 123 -12.74 4.91 15.86
CA SER A 123 -14.05 4.41 16.30
C SER A 123 -14.41 3.08 15.64
N LYS A 124 -13.99 2.89 14.40
CA LYS A 124 -14.30 1.68 13.63
C LYS A 124 -13.40 0.50 13.98
N THR A 125 -12.25 0.74 14.57
CA THR A 125 -11.27 -0.31 14.86
C THR A 125 -11.41 -0.96 16.21
N LYS A 126 -12.40 -0.61 16.97
CA LYS A 126 -12.65 -1.21 18.27
C LYS A 126 -13.03 -2.68 18.20
#